data_77aff96ed2f9ec4106e09fa43bb0fefd
#
_entry.id   77aff96ed2f9ec4106e09fa43bb0fefd
#
_cell.length_a   1.000
_cell.length_b   1.000
_cell.length_c   1.000
_cell.angle_alpha   90.00
_cell.angle_beta   90.00
_cell.angle_gamma   90.00
#
_symmetry.space_group_name_H-M   'P 1'
#
loop_
_entity.id
_entity.type
_entity.pdbx_description
1 polymer ?
#
loop_
_entity_poly.entity_id
_entity_poly.type
_entity_poly.pdbx_seq_one_letter_code
_entity_poly.pdbx_strand_id
1 'polypeptide(L)'
;MKEEEKFSDDANENFRIENEILKIKLKAQYGDAFHMETNADTPPEIENQFLKNILAFEEAHEKAEYTTVYEKIGKPAYRPLGELTEDEIGPALKNLFNLMEQQGIALNICDGPYADAVIYKFITEELFAHEIEKESVFGGSWNFIYEEFHPNDKAEIEKNTHEFLLHWCRKDFNEFSSELAWQFILADGRQMSREEAINKMNIFFEAFREFKDDGYNIHDISFELHEDDRGLGFAEGMYKYDAVMDNGEIIHYEGPYKLYMQRENKWWSIFYFVMPGFSW
;
A
#
# COMPACT_ATOMS: atom_id res chain seq x y z
N MET A 1 -3.02 -3.14 -44.31
CA MET A 1 -2.04 -2.23 -43.71
C MET A 1 -2.40 -0.84 -44.23
N LYS A 2 -2.89 0.07 -43.37
CA LYS A 2 -2.98 1.49 -43.74
C LYS A 2 -1.55 2.02 -43.74
N GLU A 3 -1.16 2.72 -44.81
CA GLU A 3 0.10 3.47 -44.83
C GLU A 3 0.08 4.44 -43.65
N GLU A 4 1.12 4.37 -42.79
CA GLU A 4 1.32 5.34 -41.75
C GLU A 4 1.56 6.72 -42.39
N GLU A 5 0.71 7.68 -42.06
CA GLU A 5 0.87 9.06 -42.54
C GLU A 5 2.18 9.61 -42.01
N LYS A 6 3.18 9.81 -42.87
CA LYS A 6 4.44 10.44 -42.49
C LYS A 6 4.26 11.97 -42.56
N PHE A 7 4.47 12.61 -41.39
CA PHE A 7 4.41 14.07 -41.26
C PHE A 7 5.75 14.74 -41.59
N SER A 8 6.87 14.00 -41.44
CA SER A 8 8.25 14.48 -41.65
C SER A 8 9.13 13.33 -42.16
N ASP A 9 10.26 13.67 -42.79
CA ASP A 9 11.32 12.71 -43.14
C ASP A 9 12.15 12.26 -41.90
N ASP A 10 12.08 12.99 -40.79
CA ASP A 10 12.71 12.63 -39.53
C ASP A 10 11.75 11.72 -38.68
N ALA A 11 12.23 10.52 -38.37
CA ALA A 11 11.48 9.55 -37.59
C ALA A 11 11.14 10.05 -36.18
N ASN A 12 12.07 10.77 -35.53
CA ASN A 12 11.84 11.31 -34.18
C ASN A 12 10.78 12.42 -34.19
N GLU A 13 10.76 13.25 -35.24
CA GLU A 13 9.76 14.29 -35.41
C GLU A 13 8.37 13.67 -35.62
N ASN A 14 8.26 12.60 -36.40
CA ASN A 14 7.01 11.87 -36.58
C ASN A 14 6.49 11.31 -35.24
N PHE A 15 7.35 10.69 -34.42
CA PHE A 15 6.95 10.22 -33.10
C PHE A 15 6.47 11.36 -32.20
N ARG A 16 7.14 12.52 -32.19
CA ARG A 16 6.71 13.68 -31.41
C ARG A 16 5.31 14.17 -31.80
N ILE A 17 5.06 14.28 -33.11
CA ILE A 17 3.74 14.70 -33.62
C ILE A 17 2.67 13.67 -33.23
N GLU A 18 2.95 12.39 -33.43
CA GLU A 18 2.03 11.30 -33.07
C GLU A 18 1.76 11.28 -31.56
N ASN A 19 2.77 11.51 -30.72
CA ASN A 19 2.63 11.58 -29.26
C ASN A 19 1.67 12.70 -28.83
N GLU A 20 1.81 13.88 -29.43
CA GLU A 20 0.88 14.99 -29.16
C GLU A 20 -0.56 14.67 -29.60
N ILE A 21 -0.75 14.01 -30.73
CA ILE A 21 -2.08 13.54 -31.17
C ILE A 21 -2.65 12.52 -30.19
N LEU A 22 -1.84 11.56 -29.74
CA LEU A 22 -2.27 10.54 -28.76
C LEU A 22 -2.64 11.17 -27.41
N LYS A 23 -1.84 12.13 -26.91
CA LYS A 23 -2.15 12.89 -25.67
C LYS A 23 -3.48 13.64 -25.81
N ILE A 24 -3.70 14.34 -26.92
CA ILE A 24 -4.96 15.05 -27.19
C ILE A 24 -6.13 14.06 -27.22
N LYS A 25 -5.96 12.89 -27.87
CA LYS A 25 -7.00 11.86 -27.95
C LYS A 25 -7.34 11.32 -26.56
N LEU A 26 -6.33 10.95 -25.77
CA LEU A 26 -6.48 10.45 -24.40
C LEU A 26 -7.17 11.49 -23.50
N LYS A 27 -6.73 12.75 -23.57
CA LYS A 27 -7.36 13.83 -22.82
C LYS A 27 -8.82 14.07 -23.23
N ALA A 28 -9.13 14.01 -24.52
CA ALA A 28 -10.50 14.21 -25.03
C ALA A 28 -11.45 13.08 -24.64
N GLN A 29 -10.96 11.84 -24.59
CA GLN A 29 -11.78 10.66 -24.27
C GLN A 29 -11.89 10.41 -22.76
N TYR A 30 -10.80 10.58 -22.01
CA TYR A 30 -10.68 10.15 -20.61
C TYR A 30 -10.48 11.30 -19.60
N GLY A 31 -10.47 12.56 -20.08
CA GLY A 31 -10.42 13.76 -19.23
C GLY A 31 -9.05 14.13 -18.70
N ASP A 32 -9.01 15.10 -17.78
CA ASP A 32 -7.77 15.68 -17.23
C ASP A 32 -7.01 14.75 -16.26
N ALA A 33 -7.51 13.55 -15.97
CA ALA A 33 -6.78 12.56 -15.18
C ALA A 33 -5.47 12.10 -15.86
N PHE A 34 -5.34 12.29 -17.17
CA PHE A 34 -4.11 12.06 -17.94
C PHE A 34 -3.21 13.28 -18.01
N HIS A 35 -2.81 13.84 -16.86
CA HIS A 35 -1.67 14.72 -16.78
C HIS A 35 -0.38 13.87 -16.73
N MET A 36 0.13 13.51 -17.90
CA MET A 36 1.48 12.95 -17.98
C MET A 36 2.48 14.07 -18.29
N GLU A 37 3.21 14.48 -17.27
CA GLU A 37 4.49 15.13 -17.47
C GLU A 37 5.49 14.03 -17.84
N THR A 38 5.74 13.84 -19.13
CA THR A 38 6.84 12.99 -19.57
C THR A 38 8.14 13.69 -19.24
N ASN A 39 9.07 12.96 -18.65
CA ASN A 39 10.40 13.47 -18.38
C ASN A 39 11.01 13.95 -19.69
N ALA A 40 11.58 15.16 -19.74
CA ALA A 40 12.12 15.77 -20.96
C ALA A 40 13.20 14.92 -21.67
N ASP A 41 13.74 13.92 -20.96
CA ASP A 41 14.78 13.01 -21.44
C ASP A 41 14.23 11.70 -22.04
N THR A 42 12.90 11.48 -22.04
CA THR A 42 12.31 10.23 -22.59
C THR A 42 12.39 10.23 -24.12
N PRO A 43 13.00 9.20 -24.75
CA PRO A 43 13.03 9.09 -26.20
C PRO A 43 11.60 9.09 -26.78
N PRO A 44 11.34 9.85 -27.87
CA PRO A 44 9.99 9.98 -28.45
C PRO A 44 9.34 8.65 -28.88
N GLU A 45 10.15 7.67 -29.30
CA GLU A 45 9.67 6.32 -29.65
C GLU A 45 9.15 5.56 -28.42
N ILE A 46 9.84 5.66 -27.28
CA ILE A 46 9.41 4.99 -26.02
C ILE A 46 8.13 5.63 -25.51
N GLU A 47 8.05 6.95 -25.54
CA GLU A 47 6.83 7.68 -25.19
C GLU A 47 5.66 7.27 -26.09
N ASN A 48 5.89 7.14 -27.40
CA ASN A 48 4.88 6.71 -28.37
C ASN A 48 4.32 5.32 -28.03
N GLN A 49 5.22 4.35 -27.78
CA GLN A 49 4.80 2.99 -27.41
C GLN A 49 4.00 2.99 -26.11
N PHE A 50 4.40 3.79 -25.13
CA PHE A 50 3.70 3.91 -23.86
C PHE A 50 2.29 4.49 -24.02
N LEU A 51 2.15 5.60 -24.78
CA LEU A 51 0.86 6.23 -25.05
C LEU A 51 -0.08 5.30 -25.85
N LYS A 52 0.45 4.54 -26.81
CA LYS A 52 -0.32 3.52 -27.55
C LYS A 52 -0.80 2.39 -26.62
N ASN A 53 0.05 1.96 -25.69
CA ASN A 53 -0.33 0.93 -24.72
C ASN A 53 -1.43 1.42 -23.79
N ILE A 54 -1.35 2.67 -23.29
CA ILE A 54 -2.40 3.28 -22.48
C ILE A 54 -3.71 3.35 -23.26
N LEU A 55 -3.68 3.87 -24.49
CA LEU A 55 -4.89 3.97 -25.31
C LEU A 55 -5.54 2.59 -25.54
N ALA A 56 -4.72 1.58 -25.85
CA ALA A 56 -5.21 0.22 -26.03
C ALA A 56 -5.80 -0.37 -24.74
N PHE A 57 -5.21 -0.04 -23.59
CA PHE A 57 -5.73 -0.44 -22.28
C PHE A 57 -7.11 0.16 -22.01
N GLU A 58 -7.24 1.48 -22.17
CA GLU A 58 -8.50 2.20 -21.92
C GLU A 58 -9.61 1.72 -22.89
N GLU A 59 -9.29 1.57 -24.18
CA GLU A 59 -10.24 1.06 -25.17
C GLU A 59 -10.67 -0.39 -24.90
N ALA A 60 -9.80 -1.19 -24.28
CA ALA A 60 -10.12 -2.56 -23.89
C ALA A 60 -10.97 -2.56 -22.60
N HIS A 61 -10.66 -1.70 -21.65
CA HIS A 61 -11.41 -1.54 -20.40
C HIS A 61 -12.84 -1.05 -20.66
N GLU A 62 -13.05 -0.08 -21.58
CA GLU A 62 -14.40 0.36 -21.99
C GLU A 62 -15.27 -0.76 -22.60
N LYS A 63 -14.64 -1.76 -23.18
CA LYS A 63 -15.33 -2.91 -23.81
C LYS A 63 -15.37 -4.14 -22.91
N ALA A 64 -14.82 -4.02 -21.67
CA ALA A 64 -14.74 -5.15 -20.78
C ALA A 64 -16.15 -5.65 -20.40
N GLU A 65 -16.36 -6.93 -20.53
CA GLU A 65 -17.52 -7.60 -19.93
C GLU A 65 -17.22 -7.93 -18.48
N TYR A 66 -18.18 -7.67 -17.59
CA TYR A 66 -18.05 -7.95 -16.17
C TYR A 66 -18.78 -9.25 -15.80
N THR A 67 -18.30 -9.90 -14.77
CA THR A 67 -18.88 -11.08 -14.17
C THR A 67 -18.60 -11.07 -12.67
N THR A 68 -19.31 -11.86 -11.88
CA THR A 68 -18.98 -12.00 -10.47
C THR A 68 -17.87 -13.03 -10.24
N VAL A 69 -17.14 -12.91 -9.14
CA VAL A 69 -16.17 -13.93 -8.70
C VAL A 69 -16.82 -15.31 -8.67
N TYR A 70 -18.05 -15.42 -8.15
CA TYR A 70 -18.81 -16.68 -8.09
C TYR A 70 -19.03 -17.30 -9.47
N GLU A 71 -19.44 -16.48 -10.46
CA GLU A 71 -19.64 -16.95 -11.84
C GLU A 71 -18.32 -17.37 -12.49
N LYS A 72 -17.25 -16.59 -12.27
CA LYS A 72 -15.93 -16.83 -12.83
C LYS A 72 -15.34 -18.16 -12.39
N ILE A 73 -15.54 -18.55 -11.11
CA ILE A 73 -15.07 -19.85 -10.59
C ILE A 73 -15.99 -21.02 -10.92
N GLY A 74 -17.01 -20.81 -11.77
CA GLY A 74 -17.90 -21.86 -12.27
C GLY A 74 -19.11 -22.15 -11.39
N LYS A 75 -19.54 -21.22 -10.53
CA LYS A 75 -20.73 -21.36 -9.64
C LYS A 75 -20.68 -22.63 -8.78
N PRO A 76 -19.62 -22.87 -8.00
CA PRO A 76 -19.49 -24.08 -7.23
C PRO A 76 -20.62 -24.19 -6.21
N ALA A 77 -21.08 -25.42 -5.96
CA ALA A 77 -21.99 -25.65 -4.83
C ALA A 77 -21.22 -25.44 -3.52
N TYR A 78 -21.77 -24.64 -2.64
CA TYR A 78 -21.26 -24.42 -1.29
C TYR A 78 -22.41 -24.43 -0.28
N ARG A 79 -22.08 -24.65 0.99
CA ARG A 79 -23.04 -24.55 2.10
C ARG A 79 -22.79 -23.24 2.86
N PRO A 80 -23.85 -22.52 3.28
CA PRO A 80 -23.71 -21.39 4.19
C PRO A 80 -22.91 -21.77 5.44
N LEU A 81 -22.15 -20.84 6.01
CA LEU A 81 -21.32 -21.10 7.19
C LEU A 81 -22.11 -21.74 8.34
N GLY A 82 -23.36 -21.31 8.57
CA GLY A 82 -24.21 -21.86 9.62
C GLY A 82 -24.67 -23.33 9.44
N GLU A 83 -24.42 -23.90 8.25
CA GLU A 83 -24.73 -25.32 7.96
C GLU A 83 -23.48 -26.21 8.03
N LEU A 84 -22.31 -25.64 8.31
CA LEU A 84 -21.04 -26.35 8.44
C LEU A 84 -20.72 -26.59 9.92
N THR A 85 -20.17 -27.76 10.20
CA THR A 85 -19.52 -28.03 11.49
C THR A 85 -18.10 -27.43 11.48
N GLU A 86 -17.54 -27.24 12.66
CA GLU A 86 -16.19 -26.64 12.82
C GLU A 86 -15.12 -27.42 12.03
N ASP A 87 -15.20 -28.75 12.04
CA ASP A 87 -14.27 -29.65 11.31
C ASP A 87 -14.45 -29.59 9.78
N GLU A 88 -15.59 -29.16 9.28
CA GLU A 88 -15.89 -29.06 7.84
C GLU A 88 -15.43 -27.76 7.22
N ILE A 89 -15.26 -26.68 8.02
CA ILE A 89 -14.95 -25.34 7.52
C ILE A 89 -13.59 -25.30 6.82
N GLY A 90 -12.53 -25.81 7.44
CA GLY A 90 -11.18 -25.81 6.87
C GLY A 90 -11.09 -26.52 5.51
N PRO A 91 -11.61 -27.77 5.38
CA PRO A 91 -11.68 -28.44 4.08
C PRO A 91 -12.50 -27.70 3.04
N ALA A 92 -13.62 -27.09 3.41
CA ALA A 92 -14.47 -26.31 2.52
C ALA A 92 -13.75 -25.04 2.03
N LEU A 93 -13.10 -24.30 2.93
CA LEU A 93 -12.28 -23.14 2.62
C LEU A 93 -11.15 -23.49 1.66
N LYS A 94 -10.41 -24.57 1.94
CA LYS A 94 -9.32 -25.03 1.05
C LYS A 94 -9.84 -25.36 -0.35
N ASN A 95 -11.02 -25.94 -0.47
CA ASN A 95 -11.63 -26.21 -1.77
C ASN A 95 -11.93 -24.91 -2.54
N LEU A 96 -12.47 -23.89 -1.85
CA LEU A 96 -12.73 -22.57 -2.47
C LEU A 96 -11.44 -21.91 -2.95
N PHE A 97 -10.38 -21.91 -2.16
CA PHE A 97 -9.07 -21.40 -2.59
C PHE A 97 -8.55 -22.10 -3.85
N ASN A 98 -8.64 -23.44 -3.90
CA ASN A 98 -8.22 -24.20 -5.08
C ASN A 98 -9.03 -23.82 -6.34
N LEU A 99 -10.35 -23.61 -6.20
CA LEU A 99 -11.20 -23.20 -7.33
C LEU A 99 -10.89 -21.79 -7.78
N MET A 100 -10.63 -20.87 -6.87
CA MET A 100 -10.23 -19.50 -7.17
C MET A 100 -8.87 -19.47 -7.88
N GLU A 101 -7.88 -20.18 -7.36
CA GLU A 101 -6.53 -20.28 -7.94
C GLU A 101 -6.56 -20.82 -9.37
N GLN A 102 -7.37 -21.85 -9.66
CA GLN A 102 -7.53 -22.41 -11.01
C GLN A 102 -8.07 -21.38 -12.02
N GLN A 103 -8.76 -20.34 -11.56
CA GLN A 103 -9.28 -19.25 -12.38
C GLN A 103 -8.44 -17.97 -12.30
N GLY A 104 -7.23 -18.06 -11.72
CA GLY A 104 -6.33 -16.92 -11.57
C GLY A 104 -6.83 -15.87 -10.57
N ILE A 105 -7.64 -16.26 -9.58
CA ILE A 105 -8.13 -15.40 -8.50
C ILE A 105 -7.37 -15.74 -7.23
N ALA A 106 -6.66 -14.77 -6.66
CA ALA A 106 -5.96 -14.89 -5.38
C ALA A 106 -6.63 -14.03 -4.32
N LEU A 107 -6.72 -14.55 -3.11
CA LEU A 107 -7.06 -13.81 -1.89
C LEU A 107 -5.85 -13.83 -0.95
N ASN A 108 -5.30 -12.68 -0.69
CA ASN A 108 -4.19 -12.47 0.24
C ASN A 108 -4.74 -12.01 1.59
N ILE A 109 -4.07 -12.42 2.65
CA ILE A 109 -4.34 -12.04 4.04
C ILE A 109 -3.03 -11.46 4.57
N CYS A 110 -3.01 -10.18 4.95
CA CYS A 110 -1.79 -9.44 5.27
C CYS A 110 -1.57 -9.28 6.79
N ASP A 111 -2.64 -9.13 7.57
CA ASP A 111 -2.58 -8.65 8.96
C ASP A 111 -2.85 -9.73 10.02
N GLY A 112 -2.58 -10.96 9.73
CA GLY A 112 -2.57 -11.96 10.78
C GLY A 112 -3.27 -13.27 10.46
N PRO A 113 -3.33 -14.23 11.40
CA PRO A 113 -4.17 -15.39 11.25
C PRO A 113 -5.61 -15.03 11.61
N TYR A 114 -6.51 -15.05 10.64
CA TYR A 114 -7.95 -15.07 10.89
C TYR A 114 -8.45 -16.51 10.98
N ALA A 115 -9.51 -16.74 11.75
CA ALA A 115 -10.15 -18.04 11.80
C ALA A 115 -10.72 -18.41 10.42
N ASP A 116 -10.60 -19.68 10.03
CA ASP A 116 -11.09 -20.21 8.75
C ASP A 116 -12.56 -19.83 8.48
N ALA A 117 -13.38 -19.82 9.54
CA ALA A 117 -14.78 -19.41 9.48
C ALA A 117 -14.98 -17.96 8.99
N VAL A 118 -14.11 -17.05 9.41
CA VAL A 118 -14.16 -15.64 9.01
C VAL A 118 -13.86 -15.51 7.51
N ILE A 119 -12.80 -16.14 7.06
CA ILE A 119 -12.40 -16.10 5.64
C ILE A 119 -13.41 -16.83 4.75
N TYR A 120 -13.93 -17.98 5.20
CA TYR A 120 -14.97 -18.71 4.48
C TYR A 120 -16.23 -17.85 4.30
N LYS A 121 -16.66 -17.18 5.38
CA LYS A 121 -17.81 -16.27 5.36
C LYS A 121 -17.57 -15.12 4.38
N PHE A 122 -16.44 -14.47 4.46
CA PHE A 122 -16.08 -13.38 3.54
C PHE A 122 -16.13 -13.83 2.08
N ILE A 123 -15.51 -14.97 1.73
CA ILE A 123 -15.51 -15.47 0.35
C ILE A 123 -16.95 -15.71 -0.14
N THR A 124 -17.77 -16.38 0.68
CA THR A 124 -19.10 -16.85 0.24
C THR A 124 -20.18 -15.77 0.29
N GLU A 125 -20.08 -14.80 1.19
CA GLU A 125 -21.11 -13.78 1.41
C GLU A 125 -20.76 -12.43 0.75
N GLU A 126 -19.47 -12.12 0.56
CA GLU A 126 -19.04 -10.82 0.04
C GLU A 126 -18.26 -10.96 -1.26
N LEU A 127 -17.13 -11.68 -1.25
CA LEU A 127 -16.24 -11.78 -2.41
C LEU A 127 -16.94 -12.43 -3.62
N PHE A 128 -17.81 -13.41 -3.41
CA PHE A 128 -18.58 -14.06 -4.48
C PHE A 128 -19.48 -13.10 -5.25
N ALA A 129 -19.97 -12.05 -4.58
CA ALA A 129 -20.78 -11.02 -5.22
C ALA A 129 -19.96 -9.90 -5.89
N HIS A 130 -18.66 -9.88 -5.65
CA HIS A 130 -17.79 -8.84 -6.22
C HIS A 130 -17.65 -9.00 -7.73
N GLU A 131 -17.81 -7.88 -8.46
CA GLU A 131 -17.70 -7.85 -9.91
C GLU A 131 -16.25 -7.71 -10.35
N ILE A 132 -15.84 -8.51 -11.32
CA ILE A 132 -14.53 -8.49 -11.96
C ILE A 132 -14.69 -8.50 -13.47
N GLU A 133 -13.67 -8.09 -14.19
CA GLU A 133 -13.63 -8.27 -15.64
C GLU A 133 -13.68 -9.77 -15.99
N LYS A 134 -14.51 -10.14 -16.94
CA LYS A 134 -14.67 -11.53 -17.38
C LYS A 134 -13.39 -12.11 -17.95
N GLU A 135 -12.65 -11.29 -18.70
CA GLU A 135 -11.31 -11.59 -19.20
C GLU A 135 -10.38 -10.47 -18.78
N SER A 136 -9.27 -10.81 -18.13
CA SER A 136 -8.26 -9.80 -17.81
C SER A 136 -7.65 -9.24 -19.08
N VAL A 137 -7.65 -7.94 -19.24
CA VAL A 137 -7.20 -7.22 -20.44
C VAL A 137 -5.79 -7.60 -20.88
N PHE A 138 -4.94 -8.09 -19.98
CA PHE A 138 -3.57 -8.53 -20.28
C PHE A 138 -3.24 -9.96 -19.79
N GLY A 139 -4.26 -10.80 -19.58
CA GLY A 139 -4.05 -12.16 -19.08
C GLY A 139 -3.52 -12.21 -17.66
N GLY A 140 -3.74 -11.16 -16.87
CA GLY A 140 -3.35 -11.08 -15.46
C GLY A 140 -4.27 -11.88 -14.55
N SER A 141 -3.88 -12.03 -13.30
CA SER A 141 -4.69 -12.58 -12.22
C SER A 141 -5.43 -11.48 -11.47
N TRP A 142 -6.58 -11.83 -10.87
CA TRP A 142 -7.30 -10.96 -9.94
C TRP A 142 -6.76 -11.22 -8.53
N ASN A 143 -6.24 -10.17 -7.90
CA ASN A 143 -5.70 -10.26 -6.56
C ASN A 143 -6.56 -9.42 -5.62
N PHE A 144 -7.09 -10.07 -4.60
CA PHE A 144 -7.85 -9.43 -3.53
C PHE A 144 -7.02 -9.46 -2.25
N ILE A 145 -7.16 -8.44 -1.43
CA ILE A 145 -6.58 -8.38 -0.10
C ILE A 145 -7.76 -8.31 0.89
N TYR A 146 -7.84 -9.24 1.84
CA TYR A 146 -8.94 -9.30 2.80
C TYR A 146 -9.11 -7.99 3.57
N GLU A 147 -8.01 -7.37 3.96
CA GLU A 147 -7.99 -6.14 4.75
C GLU A 147 -8.45 -4.89 3.96
N GLU A 148 -8.49 -4.93 2.65
CA GLU A 148 -9.11 -3.87 1.84
C GLU A 148 -10.64 -3.83 2.02
N PHE A 149 -11.25 -4.98 2.34
CA PHE A 149 -12.68 -5.11 2.66
C PHE A 149 -12.94 -4.96 4.16
N HIS A 150 -12.07 -5.51 4.98
CA HIS A 150 -12.17 -5.58 6.44
C HIS A 150 -10.87 -5.08 7.10
N PRO A 151 -10.62 -3.76 7.12
CA PRO A 151 -9.40 -3.20 7.69
C PRO A 151 -9.20 -3.63 9.14
N ASN A 152 -7.97 -4.03 9.48
CA ASN A 152 -7.55 -4.33 10.83
C ASN A 152 -6.69 -3.20 11.37
N ASP A 153 -7.33 -2.08 11.72
CA ASP A 153 -6.66 -0.85 12.15
C ASP A 153 -5.67 -1.09 13.31
N LYS A 154 -6.02 -1.97 14.25
CA LYS A 154 -5.13 -2.29 15.37
C LYS A 154 -3.85 -3.00 14.91
N ALA A 155 -3.98 -3.98 14.03
CA ALA A 155 -2.82 -4.72 13.50
C ALA A 155 -1.94 -3.82 12.64
N GLU A 156 -2.53 -2.91 11.85
CA GLU A 156 -1.77 -1.96 11.05
C GLU A 156 -1.00 -0.96 11.92
N ILE A 157 -1.61 -0.42 12.99
CA ILE A 157 -0.92 0.43 13.97
C ILE A 157 0.22 -0.34 14.65
N GLU A 158 0.00 -1.60 15.04
CA GLU A 158 1.02 -2.46 15.64
C GLU A 158 2.18 -2.71 14.68
N LYS A 159 1.89 -3.04 13.42
CA LYS A 159 2.87 -3.25 12.35
C LYS A 159 3.72 -1.98 12.13
N ASN A 160 3.08 -0.82 11.94
CA ASN A 160 3.79 0.45 11.75
C ASN A 160 4.66 0.80 12.97
N THR A 161 4.22 0.43 14.17
CA THR A 161 5.01 0.58 15.39
C THR A 161 6.28 -0.28 15.34
N HIS A 162 6.15 -1.55 14.96
CA HIS A 162 7.29 -2.46 14.82
C HIS A 162 8.27 -1.98 13.73
N GLU A 163 7.78 -1.56 12.58
CA GLU A 163 8.60 -1.04 11.48
C GLU A 163 9.35 0.22 11.91
N PHE A 164 8.68 1.17 12.56
CA PHE A 164 9.31 2.39 13.06
C PHE A 164 10.44 2.09 14.06
N LEU A 165 10.19 1.22 15.06
CA LEU A 165 11.19 0.88 16.07
C LEU A 165 12.37 0.12 15.47
N LEU A 166 12.14 -0.70 14.45
CA LEU A 166 13.18 -1.38 13.68
C LEU A 166 14.05 -0.38 12.90
N HIS A 167 13.43 0.56 12.18
CA HIS A 167 14.15 1.62 11.45
C HIS A 167 14.90 2.54 12.41
N TRP A 168 14.35 2.82 13.60
CA TRP A 168 15.04 3.57 14.65
C TRP A 168 16.33 2.88 15.09
N CYS A 169 16.27 1.60 15.42
CA CYS A 169 17.44 0.82 15.80
C CYS A 169 18.51 0.75 14.70
N ARG A 170 18.07 0.59 13.45
CA ARG A 170 18.95 0.55 12.28
C ARG A 170 19.44 1.90 11.81
N LYS A 171 18.82 3.00 12.27
CA LYS A 171 19.09 4.38 11.83
C LYS A 171 18.93 4.55 10.31
N ASP A 172 17.93 3.92 9.70
CA ASP A 172 17.81 3.79 8.25
C ASP A 172 16.52 4.37 7.66
N PHE A 173 15.91 5.37 8.35
CA PHE A 173 14.79 6.12 7.79
C PHE A 173 15.17 6.79 6.47
N ASN A 174 14.30 6.64 5.48
CA ASN A 174 14.50 7.20 4.15
C ASN A 174 13.14 7.55 3.49
N GLU A 175 13.17 8.01 2.26
CA GLU A 175 11.97 8.38 1.50
C GLU A 175 10.95 7.25 1.33
N PHE A 176 11.37 5.99 1.45
CA PHE A 176 10.52 4.81 1.35
C PHE A 176 9.94 4.33 2.68
N SER A 177 10.23 5.03 3.78
CA SER A 177 9.65 4.73 5.12
C SER A 177 8.15 5.03 5.13
N SER A 178 7.36 4.06 4.68
CA SER A 178 5.91 4.20 4.44
C SER A 178 5.10 4.37 5.72
N GLU A 179 5.64 3.94 6.86
CA GLU A 179 5.05 4.12 8.18
C GLU A 179 5.02 5.60 8.61
N LEU A 180 5.79 6.49 7.97
CA LEU A 180 5.84 7.92 8.27
C LEU A 180 4.83 8.70 7.43
N ALA A 181 4.09 9.61 8.06
CA ALA A 181 3.19 10.54 7.38
C ALA A 181 3.96 11.51 6.46
N TRP A 182 3.32 11.98 5.41
CA TRP A 182 3.88 13.01 4.53
C TRP A 182 4.13 14.34 5.25
N GLN A 183 3.34 14.62 6.30
CA GLN A 183 3.42 15.82 7.09
C GLN A 183 3.43 15.48 8.57
N PHE A 184 4.39 16.05 9.28
CA PHE A 184 4.53 15.95 10.73
C PHE A 184 3.92 17.19 11.39
N ILE A 185 3.28 17.00 12.54
CA ILE A 185 2.69 18.07 13.34
C ILE A 185 3.34 18.03 14.73
N LEU A 186 4.16 19.05 15.03
CA LEU A 186 4.84 19.14 16.31
C LEU A 186 3.90 19.56 17.43
N ALA A 187 4.30 19.32 18.68
CA ALA A 187 3.50 19.66 19.86
C ALA A 187 3.20 21.16 20.00
N ASP A 188 4.00 22.04 19.38
CA ASP A 188 3.79 23.49 19.33
C ASP A 188 2.93 23.94 18.13
N GLY A 189 2.41 23.01 17.35
CA GLY A 189 1.56 23.24 16.17
C GLY A 189 2.34 23.55 14.88
N ARG A 190 3.65 23.59 14.89
CA ARG A 190 4.46 23.71 13.67
C ARG A 190 4.32 22.43 12.84
N GLN A 191 4.29 22.64 11.52
CA GLN A 191 4.29 21.55 10.55
C GLN A 191 5.67 21.43 9.91
N MET A 192 6.05 20.20 9.57
CA MET A 192 7.25 19.91 8.78
C MET A 192 6.96 18.76 7.83
N SER A 193 7.66 18.71 6.71
CA SER A 193 7.57 17.60 5.77
C SER A 193 8.21 16.31 6.34
N ARG A 194 7.86 15.16 5.74
CA ARG A 194 8.53 13.88 6.02
C ARG A 194 10.05 14.00 5.87
N GLU A 195 10.52 14.65 4.80
CA GLU A 195 11.94 14.85 4.53
C GLU A 195 12.63 15.63 5.65
N GLU A 196 12.03 16.74 6.11
CA GLU A 196 12.57 17.53 7.22
C GLU A 196 12.61 16.72 8.53
N ALA A 197 11.58 15.90 8.79
CA ALA A 197 11.54 15.01 9.95
C ALA A 197 12.65 13.96 9.89
N ILE A 198 12.82 13.29 8.74
CA ILE A 198 13.90 12.32 8.50
C ILE A 198 15.27 12.98 8.65
N ASN A 199 15.49 14.15 8.09
CA ASN A 199 16.75 14.88 8.24
C ASN A 199 17.05 15.18 9.70
N LYS A 200 16.03 15.53 10.50
CA LYS A 200 16.21 15.77 11.94
C LYS A 200 16.56 14.51 12.72
N MET A 201 15.95 13.37 12.37
CA MET A 201 16.33 12.08 12.93
C MET A 201 17.75 11.69 12.52
N ASN A 202 18.14 11.89 11.27
CA ASN A 202 19.49 11.59 10.79
C ASN A 202 20.55 12.42 11.49
N ILE A 203 20.33 13.72 11.73
CA ILE A 203 21.24 14.56 12.54
C ILE A 203 21.43 13.98 13.94
N PHE A 204 20.38 13.48 14.58
CA PHE A 204 20.48 12.79 15.86
C PHE A 204 21.29 11.50 15.74
N PHE A 205 21.07 10.70 14.71
CA PHE A 205 21.76 9.43 14.46
C PHE A 205 23.24 9.60 14.14
N GLU A 206 23.64 10.71 13.52
CA GLU A 206 25.04 11.03 13.21
C GLU A 206 25.92 11.16 14.47
N ALA A 207 25.33 11.45 15.63
CA ALA A 207 26.07 11.50 16.91
C ALA A 207 26.55 10.12 17.38
N PHE A 208 26.04 9.03 16.78
CA PHE A 208 26.26 7.67 17.24
C PHE A 208 26.71 6.76 16.09
N ARG A 209 27.70 5.90 16.35
CA ARG A 209 28.16 4.89 15.40
C ARG A 209 27.09 3.83 15.16
N GLU A 210 26.48 3.31 16.21
CA GLU A 210 25.47 2.26 16.15
C GLU A 210 24.53 2.31 17.35
N PHE A 211 23.33 1.73 17.19
CA PHE A 211 22.43 1.38 18.29
C PHE A 211 22.45 -0.14 18.46
N LYS A 212 22.43 -0.62 19.70
CA LYS A 212 22.46 -2.04 20.04
C LYS A 212 21.68 -2.33 21.32
N ASP A 213 21.54 -3.61 21.63
CA ASP A 213 20.86 -4.12 22.82
C ASP A 213 19.47 -3.50 23.01
N ASP A 214 18.79 -3.25 21.86
CA ASP A 214 17.46 -2.68 21.85
C ASP A 214 16.41 -3.69 22.34
N GLY A 215 15.36 -3.14 22.94
CA GLY A 215 14.22 -3.92 23.38
C GLY A 215 13.03 -3.02 23.66
N TYR A 216 11.86 -3.49 23.29
CA TYR A 216 10.62 -2.75 23.49
C TYR A 216 9.45 -3.66 23.79
N ASN A 217 8.39 -3.06 24.27
CA ASN A 217 7.06 -3.64 24.35
C ASN A 217 6.03 -2.60 23.93
N ILE A 218 4.90 -3.06 23.47
CA ILE A 218 3.72 -2.24 23.22
C ILE A 218 2.78 -2.47 24.39
N HIS A 219 2.47 -1.40 25.12
CA HIS A 219 1.58 -1.46 26.29
C HIS A 219 0.13 -1.20 25.90
N ASP A 220 -0.08 -0.23 24.99
CA ASP A 220 -1.39 0.19 24.58
C ASP A 220 -1.41 0.62 23.12
N ILE A 221 -2.50 0.29 22.44
CA ILE A 221 -2.88 0.78 21.12
C ILE A 221 -4.30 1.28 21.23
N SER A 222 -4.49 2.57 20.95
CA SER A 222 -5.80 3.20 20.97
C SER A 222 -6.02 4.02 19.70
N PHE A 223 -7.23 3.99 19.16
CA PHE A 223 -7.58 4.77 17.98
C PHE A 223 -9.08 5.11 17.96
N GLU A 224 -9.40 6.16 17.24
CA GLU A 224 -10.76 6.60 16.94
C GLU A 224 -10.88 6.81 15.43
N LEU A 225 -11.95 6.28 14.83
CA LEU A 225 -12.29 6.44 13.43
C LEU A 225 -13.41 7.48 13.29
N HIS A 226 -13.33 8.29 12.25
CA HIS A 226 -14.36 9.23 11.85
C HIS A 226 -15.18 8.68 10.68
N GLU A 227 -16.38 9.22 10.44
CA GLU A 227 -17.32 8.75 9.41
C GLU A 227 -16.77 8.83 7.97
N ASP A 228 -15.70 9.61 7.74
CA ASP A 228 -15.06 9.84 6.45
C ASP A 228 -13.79 9.00 6.25
N ASP A 229 -13.69 7.85 6.91
CA ASP A 229 -12.54 6.94 6.87
C ASP A 229 -11.22 7.54 7.39
N ARG A 230 -11.25 8.74 7.97
CA ARG A 230 -10.11 9.30 8.70
C ARG A 230 -10.08 8.79 10.13
N GLY A 231 -8.92 8.83 10.75
CA GLY A 231 -8.75 8.42 12.13
C GLY A 231 -7.54 9.02 12.78
N LEU A 232 -7.55 9.01 14.11
CA LEU A 232 -6.41 9.36 14.94
C LEU A 232 -6.18 8.24 15.94
N GLY A 233 -4.92 7.91 16.18
CA GLY A 233 -4.56 6.85 17.11
C GLY A 233 -3.14 6.99 17.63
N PHE A 234 -2.78 6.09 18.50
CA PHE A 234 -1.41 5.98 18.98
C PHE A 234 -1.06 4.55 19.38
N ALA A 235 0.24 4.27 19.39
CA ALA A 235 0.82 3.15 20.11
C ALA A 235 1.83 3.69 21.14
N GLU A 236 1.84 3.11 22.32
CA GLU A 236 2.77 3.49 23.38
C GLU A 236 3.32 2.29 24.13
N GLY A 237 4.51 2.46 24.71
CA GLY A 237 5.16 1.44 25.49
C GLY A 237 6.49 1.92 26.07
N MET A 238 7.36 0.96 26.37
CA MET A 238 8.74 1.22 26.84
C MET A 238 9.71 0.80 25.74
N TYR A 239 10.74 1.61 25.54
CA TYR A 239 11.85 1.33 24.64
C TYR A 239 13.17 1.57 25.33
N LYS A 240 14.13 0.67 25.11
CA LYS A 240 15.50 0.81 25.60
C LYS A 240 16.48 0.50 24.49
N TYR A 241 17.61 1.16 24.48
CA TYR A 241 18.74 0.88 23.57
C TYR A 241 20.02 1.52 24.07
N ASP A 242 21.13 0.97 23.61
CA ASP A 242 22.47 1.46 23.85
C ASP A 242 22.97 2.23 22.62
N ALA A 243 23.21 3.51 22.76
CA ALA A 243 23.77 4.35 21.71
C ALA A 243 25.30 4.42 21.87
N VAL A 244 26.04 3.89 20.90
CA VAL A 244 27.51 3.82 20.91
C VAL A 244 28.09 5.00 20.14
N MET A 245 28.87 5.83 20.79
CA MET A 245 29.57 6.94 20.16
C MET A 245 30.84 6.47 19.40
N ASP A 246 31.41 7.29 18.51
CA ASP A 246 32.63 6.97 17.77
C ASP A 246 33.85 6.71 18.66
N ASN A 247 33.91 7.35 19.82
CA ASN A 247 34.97 7.13 20.83
C ASN A 247 34.80 5.85 21.64
N GLY A 248 33.71 5.08 21.38
CA GLY A 248 33.37 3.85 22.09
C GLY A 248 32.58 4.06 23.38
N GLU A 249 32.27 5.31 23.77
CA GLU A 249 31.37 5.59 24.90
C GLU A 249 29.96 5.08 24.57
N ILE A 250 29.28 4.55 25.61
CA ILE A 250 27.92 4.02 25.47
C ILE A 250 26.98 4.86 26.34
N ILE A 251 25.92 5.35 25.71
CA ILE A 251 24.85 6.06 26.42
C ILE A 251 23.63 5.14 26.41
N HIS A 252 23.13 4.83 27.61
CA HIS A 252 21.94 4.01 27.82
C HIS A 252 20.71 4.89 27.77
N TYR A 253 19.81 4.64 26.83
CA TYR A 253 18.49 5.25 26.76
C TYR A 253 17.42 4.23 27.14
N GLU A 254 16.57 4.59 28.10
CA GLU A 254 15.41 3.80 28.50
C GLU A 254 14.28 4.76 28.92
N GLY A 255 13.09 4.51 28.43
CA GLY A 255 11.94 5.35 28.77
C GLY A 255 10.70 5.03 27.94
N PRO A 256 9.62 5.75 28.21
CA PRO A 256 8.41 5.60 27.42
C PRO A 256 8.61 6.12 25.99
N TYR A 257 8.01 5.42 25.03
CA TYR A 257 7.79 5.93 23.69
C TYR A 257 6.31 6.07 23.43
N LYS A 258 5.96 6.98 22.50
CA LYS A 258 4.60 7.12 21.99
C LYS A 258 4.63 7.56 20.53
N LEU A 259 3.96 6.81 19.68
CA LEU A 259 3.83 7.09 18.25
C LEU A 259 2.40 7.52 18.00
N TYR A 260 2.21 8.75 17.55
CA TYR A 260 0.91 9.29 17.18
C TYR A 260 0.68 9.09 15.69
N MET A 261 -0.45 8.51 15.34
CA MET A 261 -0.77 8.10 13.98
C MET A 261 -2.05 8.75 13.51
N GLN A 262 -2.09 9.05 12.23
CA GLN A 262 -3.30 9.43 11.49
C GLN A 262 -3.64 8.38 10.46
N ARG A 263 -4.93 8.23 10.19
CA ARG A 263 -5.46 7.39 9.12
C ARG A 263 -5.98 8.26 8.00
N GLU A 264 -5.43 8.07 6.81
CA GLU A 264 -5.85 8.73 5.58
C GLU A 264 -5.91 7.70 4.45
N ASN A 265 -6.98 7.73 3.65
CA ASN A 265 -7.16 6.78 2.54
C ASN A 265 -7.01 5.31 2.95
N LYS A 266 -7.52 4.95 4.13
CA LYS A 266 -7.45 3.62 4.77
C LYS A 266 -6.08 3.21 5.31
N TRP A 267 -5.05 4.06 5.27
CA TRP A 267 -3.69 3.76 5.71
C TRP A 267 -3.32 4.57 6.95
N TRP A 268 -2.72 3.91 7.94
CA TRP A 268 -2.16 4.55 9.13
C TRP A 268 -0.74 5.01 8.87
N SER A 269 -0.40 6.20 9.37
CA SER A 269 0.95 6.74 9.27
C SER A 269 1.29 7.60 10.49
N ILE A 270 2.56 7.56 10.92
CA ILE A 270 3.07 8.27 12.09
C ILE A 270 3.32 9.73 11.72
N PHE A 271 2.59 10.65 12.36
CA PHE A 271 2.74 12.09 12.13
C PHE A 271 3.45 12.83 13.28
N TYR A 272 3.66 12.17 14.43
CA TYR A 272 4.44 12.66 15.56
C TYR A 272 4.86 11.51 16.45
N PHE A 273 6.00 11.67 17.11
CA PHE A 273 6.45 10.66 18.08
C PHE A 273 7.25 11.27 19.21
N VAL A 274 7.32 10.51 20.32
CA VAL A 274 8.19 10.72 21.47
C VAL A 274 9.06 9.47 21.63
N MET A 275 10.38 9.67 21.70
CA MET A 275 11.35 8.57 21.85
C MET A 275 12.38 8.92 22.93
N PRO A 276 12.85 7.93 23.72
CA PRO A 276 13.92 8.15 24.69
C PRO A 276 15.17 8.72 24.02
N GLY A 277 15.68 9.82 24.56
CA GLY A 277 16.91 10.49 24.09
C GLY A 277 16.74 11.43 22.90
N PHE A 278 15.59 11.44 22.25
CA PHE A 278 15.30 12.32 21.09
C PHE A 278 14.39 13.49 21.50
N SER A 279 14.64 14.65 20.90
CA SER A 279 13.79 15.85 21.03
C SER A 279 13.63 16.56 19.69
N TRP A 280 12.42 17.00 19.43
CA TRP A 280 12.07 17.76 18.24
C TRP A 280 12.65 19.17 18.17
#